data_a0764051bf19965a79b72fc51b3fa606
#
_entry.id   a0764051bf19965a79b72fc51b3fa606
#
_cell.length_a   1.000
_cell.length_b   1.000
_cell.length_c   1.000
_cell.angle_alpha   90.00
_cell.angle_beta   90.00
_cell.angle_gamma   90.00
#
_symmetry.space_group_name_H-M   'P 1'
#
loop_
_entity.id
_entity.type
_entity.pdbx_description
1 polymer ?
#
loop_
_entity_poly.entity_id
_entity_poly.type
_entity_poly.pdbx_seq_one_letter_code
_entity_poly.pdbx_strand_id
1 'polypeptide(L)'
;MKIIPAIDIMEGKVVRLYKGDPNKKTIYSENPLEIAKQWESAGADMIHVVDLDATLGSGSNFDALNDIAKSVNIPVQIAGGLRSEKTIEEALEFAQRVVIGTLAFKDKTALDNLLTTYGKERLVISIDHNDGLIVVNGWKELTKTPLIDALKDFIEMGFSEYLSTSIVRDGTLEGPDLESLPVSYTHLTLPTILLV
;
A
#
# COMPACT_ATOMS: atom_id res chain seq x y z
N MET A 1 -17.49 4.30 -6.26
CA MET A 1 -16.51 3.61 -5.38
C MET A 1 -15.80 2.58 -6.24
N LYS A 2 -14.46 2.52 -6.20
CA LYS A 2 -13.67 1.47 -6.88
C LYS A 2 -13.39 0.33 -5.90
N ILE A 3 -13.37 -0.90 -6.39
CA ILE A 3 -13.01 -2.09 -5.60
C ILE A 3 -11.59 -2.50 -6.01
N ILE A 4 -10.68 -2.46 -5.04
CA ILE A 4 -9.25 -2.78 -5.24
C ILE A 4 -8.90 -3.90 -4.24
N PRO A 5 -9.04 -5.19 -4.62
CA PRO A 5 -8.64 -6.28 -3.75
C PRO A 5 -7.12 -6.28 -3.54
N ALA A 6 -6.70 -6.66 -2.33
CA ALA A 6 -5.30 -6.79 -1.97
C ALA A 6 -4.81 -8.24 -2.09
N ILE A 7 -3.56 -8.40 -2.54
CA ILE A 7 -2.82 -9.66 -2.58
C ILE A 7 -1.51 -9.44 -1.83
N ASP A 8 -1.45 -9.92 -0.60
CA ASP A 8 -0.23 -9.89 0.20
C ASP A 8 0.62 -11.12 -0.14
N ILE A 9 1.87 -10.92 -0.54
CA ILE A 9 2.78 -11.99 -0.93
C ILE A 9 3.90 -12.12 0.11
N MET A 10 4.06 -13.33 0.63
CA MET A 10 5.14 -13.71 1.54
C MET A 10 5.65 -15.09 1.18
N GLU A 11 6.96 -15.25 1.04
CA GLU A 11 7.59 -16.52 0.64
C GLU A 11 6.98 -17.09 -0.66
N GLY A 12 6.62 -16.22 -1.61
CA GLY A 12 5.99 -16.58 -2.89
C GLY A 12 4.52 -16.99 -2.80
N LYS A 13 3.86 -16.87 -1.65
CA LYS A 13 2.49 -17.32 -1.39
C LYS A 13 1.58 -16.15 -1.05
N VAL A 14 0.29 -16.32 -1.32
CA VAL A 14 -0.74 -15.36 -0.89
C VAL A 14 -1.06 -15.61 0.57
N VAL A 15 -0.87 -14.59 1.39
CA VAL A 15 -1.06 -14.67 2.82
C VAL A 15 -1.92 -13.52 3.37
N ARG A 16 -2.41 -13.66 4.59
CA ARG A 16 -2.93 -12.58 5.42
C ARG A 16 -2.26 -12.63 6.77
N LEU A 17 -1.74 -11.50 7.21
CA LEU A 17 -1.19 -11.36 8.56
C LEU A 17 -2.27 -10.84 9.52
N TYR A 18 -2.23 -11.26 10.77
CA TYR A 18 -3.05 -10.68 11.82
C TYR A 18 -2.29 -9.52 12.46
N LYS A 19 -2.79 -8.29 12.30
CA LYS A 19 -2.16 -7.04 12.79
C LYS A 19 -0.69 -6.91 12.37
N GLY A 20 -0.37 -7.36 11.15
CA GLY A 20 0.99 -7.31 10.59
C GLY A 20 2.01 -8.27 11.22
N ASP A 21 1.59 -9.21 12.09
CA ASP A 21 2.50 -10.17 12.74
C ASP A 21 2.84 -11.33 11.79
N PRO A 22 4.09 -11.46 11.31
CA PRO A 22 4.49 -12.51 10.38
C PRO A 22 4.39 -13.93 10.97
N ASN A 23 4.36 -14.06 12.30
CA ASN A 23 4.18 -15.35 12.98
C ASN A 23 2.69 -15.77 13.03
N LYS A 24 1.77 -14.86 12.71
CA LYS A 24 0.32 -15.10 12.68
C LYS A 24 -0.20 -14.96 11.26
N LYS A 25 0.41 -15.70 10.33
CA LYS A 25 0.01 -15.71 8.92
C LYS A 25 -0.96 -16.84 8.63
N THR A 26 -1.96 -16.54 7.80
CA THR A 26 -2.84 -17.53 7.14
C THR A 26 -2.46 -17.57 5.67
N ILE A 27 -2.21 -18.76 5.11
CA ILE A 27 -1.94 -18.96 3.70
C ILE A 27 -3.26 -19.21 2.99
N TYR A 28 -3.55 -18.41 1.96
CA TYR A 28 -4.75 -18.53 1.14
C TYR A 28 -4.51 -19.22 -0.20
N SER A 29 -3.31 -19.07 -0.76
CA SER A 29 -2.93 -19.71 -2.03
C SER A 29 -1.41 -19.83 -2.16
N GLU A 30 -0.98 -20.89 -2.83
CA GLU A 30 0.41 -21.09 -3.26
C GLU A 30 0.71 -20.37 -4.58
N ASN A 31 -0.32 -19.82 -5.26
CA ASN A 31 -0.20 -19.23 -6.60
C ASN A 31 -0.80 -17.81 -6.64
N PRO A 32 0.02 -16.77 -6.40
CA PRO A 32 -0.44 -15.37 -6.45
C PRO A 32 -1.02 -14.95 -7.81
N LEU A 33 -0.47 -15.48 -8.90
CA LEU A 33 -0.93 -15.17 -10.25
C LEU A 33 -2.37 -15.66 -10.50
N GLU A 34 -2.70 -16.83 -10.00
CA GLU A 34 -4.06 -17.36 -10.11
C GLU A 34 -5.06 -16.49 -9.35
N ILE A 35 -4.71 -16.04 -8.15
CA ILE A 35 -5.55 -15.13 -7.36
C ILE A 35 -5.75 -13.79 -8.07
N ALA A 36 -4.70 -13.25 -8.69
CA ALA A 36 -4.82 -12.00 -9.46
C ALA A 36 -5.82 -12.14 -10.62
N LYS A 37 -5.77 -13.25 -11.37
CA LYS A 37 -6.71 -13.54 -12.45
C LYS A 37 -8.15 -13.80 -11.95
N GLN A 38 -8.30 -14.39 -10.78
CA GLN A 38 -9.62 -14.56 -10.15
C GLN A 38 -10.24 -13.19 -9.82
N TRP A 39 -9.47 -12.27 -9.25
CA TRP A 39 -9.95 -10.92 -8.96
C TRP A 39 -10.29 -10.13 -10.23
N GLU A 40 -9.45 -10.20 -11.26
CA GLU A 40 -9.76 -9.62 -12.57
C GLU A 40 -11.09 -10.17 -13.11
N SER A 41 -11.26 -11.49 -13.08
CA SER A 41 -12.48 -12.16 -13.57
C SER A 41 -13.72 -11.81 -12.74
N ALA A 42 -13.53 -11.50 -11.45
CA ALA A 42 -14.58 -11.05 -10.55
C ALA A 42 -14.96 -9.56 -10.75
N GLY A 43 -14.26 -8.84 -11.63
CA GLY A 43 -14.57 -7.45 -11.97
C GLY A 43 -13.90 -6.41 -11.08
N ALA A 44 -12.73 -6.71 -10.52
CA ALA A 44 -11.94 -5.73 -9.80
C ALA A 44 -11.53 -4.55 -10.70
N ASP A 45 -11.57 -3.33 -10.17
CA ASP A 45 -11.16 -2.12 -10.91
C ASP A 45 -9.63 -2.00 -11.02
N MET A 46 -8.91 -2.57 -10.07
CA MET A 46 -7.45 -2.58 -9.93
C MET A 46 -7.07 -3.68 -8.94
N ILE A 47 -5.84 -4.15 -8.95
CA ILE A 47 -5.31 -5.05 -7.92
C ILE A 47 -4.22 -4.33 -7.14
N HIS A 48 -4.26 -4.44 -5.80
CA HIS A 48 -3.20 -3.98 -4.91
C HIS A 48 -2.33 -5.17 -4.51
N VAL A 49 -1.04 -5.16 -4.85
CA VAL A 49 -0.11 -6.26 -4.55
C VAL A 49 0.98 -5.77 -3.59
N VAL A 50 1.16 -6.50 -2.50
CA VAL A 50 2.12 -6.13 -1.45
C VAL A 50 3.21 -7.19 -1.32
N ASP A 51 4.48 -6.76 -1.45
CA ASP A 51 5.64 -7.59 -1.12
C ASP A 51 5.93 -7.49 0.39
N LEU A 52 5.48 -8.48 1.15
CA LEU A 52 5.70 -8.52 2.60
C LEU A 52 7.14 -8.88 2.95
N ASP A 53 7.83 -9.72 2.16
CA ASP A 53 9.23 -10.04 2.41
C ASP A 53 10.11 -8.80 2.26
N ALA A 54 9.89 -8.01 1.22
CA ALA A 54 10.59 -6.74 1.05
C ALA A 54 10.22 -5.72 2.15
N THR A 55 8.95 -5.70 2.58
CA THR A 55 8.49 -4.84 3.69
C THR A 55 9.18 -5.18 5.00
N LEU A 56 9.34 -6.47 5.30
CA LEU A 56 9.95 -6.97 6.53
C LEU A 56 11.49 -7.00 6.45
N GLY A 57 12.06 -6.94 5.24
CA GLY A 57 13.49 -7.04 4.98
C GLY A 57 14.02 -8.47 5.02
N SER A 58 13.15 -9.46 4.80
CA SER A 58 13.47 -10.90 4.79
C SER A 58 13.77 -11.46 3.40
N GLY A 59 13.41 -10.72 2.35
CA GLY A 59 13.58 -11.16 0.96
C GLY A 59 12.92 -10.19 -0.02
N SER A 60 12.54 -10.72 -1.20
CA SER A 60 11.77 -9.98 -2.20
C SER A 60 10.96 -10.95 -3.07
N ASN A 61 9.75 -10.53 -3.42
CA ASN A 61 8.88 -11.19 -4.38
C ASN A 61 8.73 -10.35 -5.68
N PHE A 62 9.69 -9.50 -5.99
CA PHE A 62 9.60 -8.50 -7.07
C PHE A 62 9.26 -9.13 -8.43
N ASP A 63 9.85 -10.31 -8.74
CA ASP A 63 9.54 -11.05 -9.97
C ASP A 63 8.07 -11.48 -10.00
N ALA A 64 7.52 -11.95 -8.88
CA ALA A 64 6.10 -12.33 -8.80
C ALA A 64 5.17 -11.12 -8.99
N LEU A 65 5.54 -9.94 -8.48
CA LEU A 65 4.80 -8.70 -8.69
C LEU A 65 4.78 -8.32 -10.18
N ASN A 66 5.93 -8.40 -10.85
CA ASN A 66 6.08 -8.14 -12.28
C ASN A 66 5.26 -9.14 -13.13
N ASP A 67 5.30 -10.42 -12.78
CA ASP A 67 4.54 -11.47 -13.47
C ASP A 67 3.02 -11.25 -13.32
N ILE A 68 2.55 -10.87 -12.15
CA ILE A 68 1.15 -10.50 -11.93
C ILE A 68 0.78 -9.30 -12.82
N ALA A 69 1.56 -8.22 -12.77
CA ALA A 69 1.26 -7.01 -13.52
C ALA A 69 1.22 -7.24 -15.05
N LYS A 70 2.04 -8.16 -15.56
CA LYS A 70 2.03 -8.55 -17.00
C LYS A 70 0.92 -9.50 -17.39
N SER A 71 0.31 -10.19 -16.43
CA SER A 71 -0.63 -11.30 -16.70
C SER A 71 -2.10 -10.89 -16.58
N VAL A 72 -2.40 -9.72 -16.02
CA VAL A 72 -3.75 -9.15 -15.93
C VAL A 72 -3.88 -7.94 -16.85
N ASN A 73 -5.10 -7.63 -17.28
CA ASN A 73 -5.39 -6.48 -18.14
C ASN A 73 -5.88 -5.27 -17.35
N ILE A 74 -6.20 -5.45 -16.06
CA ILE A 74 -6.57 -4.35 -15.17
C ILE A 74 -5.34 -3.73 -14.53
N PRO A 75 -5.39 -2.45 -14.13
CA PRO A 75 -4.28 -1.77 -13.47
C PRO A 75 -3.78 -2.51 -12.22
N VAL A 76 -2.48 -2.45 -11.98
CA VAL A 76 -1.86 -2.99 -10.74
C VAL A 76 -1.19 -1.86 -9.96
N GLN A 77 -1.46 -1.85 -8.66
CA GLN A 77 -0.82 -0.98 -7.68
C GLN A 77 0.13 -1.83 -6.82
N ILE A 78 1.38 -1.42 -6.70
CA ILE A 78 2.41 -2.16 -5.98
C ILE A 78 2.79 -1.45 -4.69
N ALA A 79 2.96 -2.23 -3.64
CA ALA A 79 3.46 -1.80 -2.33
C ALA A 79 4.48 -2.81 -1.78
N GLY A 80 5.17 -2.38 -0.74
CA GLY A 80 6.09 -3.24 0.00
C GLY A 80 7.55 -3.05 -0.44
N GLY A 81 8.42 -2.69 0.50
CA GLY A 81 9.86 -2.62 0.28
C GLY A 81 10.38 -1.48 -0.60
N LEU A 82 9.53 -0.59 -1.08
CA LEU A 82 9.89 0.54 -1.94
C LEU A 82 10.61 1.63 -1.11
N ARG A 83 11.93 1.48 -0.93
CA ARG A 83 12.72 2.29 0.00
C ARG A 83 13.69 3.27 -0.65
N SER A 84 13.77 3.30 -1.97
CA SER A 84 14.63 4.19 -2.74
C SER A 84 13.94 4.64 -4.03
N GLU A 85 14.36 5.78 -4.60
CA GLU A 85 13.88 6.21 -5.91
C GLU A 85 14.05 5.09 -6.94
N LYS A 86 15.22 4.44 -6.98
CA LYS A 86 15.50 3.34 -7.91
C LYS A 86 14.48 2.19 -7.83
N THR A 87 14.17 1.70 -6.63
CA THR A 87 13.18 0.61 -6.49
C THR A 87 11.77 1.03 -6.87
N ILE A 88 11.43 2.30 -6.69
CA ILE A 88 10.16 2.89 -7.11
C ILE A 88 10.11 3.00 -8.63
N GLU A 89 11.19 3.50 -9.27
CA GLU A 89 11.32 3.58 -10.73
C GLU A 89 11.16 2.20 -11.38
N GLU A 90 11.89 1.19 -10.89
CA GLU A 90 11.79 -0.19 -11.38
C GLU A 90 10.35 -0.75 -11.26
N ALA A 91 9.65 -0.48 -10.16
CA ALA A 91 8.26 -0.89 -9.99
C ALA A 91 7.32 -0.15 -10.95
N LEU A 92 7.57 1.13 -11.21
CA LEU A 92 6.77 1.95 -12.14
C LEU A 92 6.96 1.57 -13.61
N GLU A 93 7.95 0.75 -13.97
CA GLU A 93 8.09 0.22 -15.34
C GLU A 93 6.93 -0.72 -15.72
N PHE A 94 6.34 -1.42 -14.74
CA PHE A 94 5.27 -2.39 -14.99
C PHE A 94 3.99 -2.14 -14.18
N ALA A 95 4.04 -1.37 -13.10
CA ALA A 95 2.88 -1.02 -12.30
C ALA A 95 2.22 0.28 -12.78
N GLN A 96 0.89 0.36 -12.69
CA GLN A 96 0.16 1.60 -12.96
C GLN A 96 0.51 2.67 -11.91
N ARG A 97 0.64 2.28 -10.64
CA ARG A 97 1.03 3.17 -9.54
C ARG A 97 1.70 2.39 -8.41
N VAL A 98 2.39 3.10 -7.55
CA VAL A 98 3.09 2.54 -6.39
C VAL A 98 2.64 3.19 -5.09
N VAL A 99 2.72 2.44 -4.00
CA VAL A 99 2.42 2.94 -2.65
C VAL A 99 3.73 3.16 -1.91
N ILE A 100 3.96 4.40 -1.51
CA ILE A 100 5.18 4.85 -0.84
C ILE A 100 4.87 5.03 0.65
N GLY A 101 5.47 4.20 1.49
CA GLY A 101 5.34 4.28 2.94
C GLY A 101 6.52 5.03 3.58
N THR A 102 7.42 4.30 4.20
CA THR A 102 8.54 4.83 5.00
C THR A 102 9.37 5.91 4.30
N LEU A 103 9.63 5.78 2.99
CA LEU A 103 10.39 6.77 2.22
C LEU A 103 9.73 8.16 2.29
N ALA A 104 8.41 8.23 2.19
CA ALA A 104 7.66 9.49 2.21
C ALA A 104 7.90 10.32 3.48
N PHE A 105 8.15 9.64 4.59
CA PHE A 105 8.41 10.28 5.89
C PHE A 105 9.90 10.56 6.15
N LYS A 106 10.80 9.88 5.44
CA LYS A 106 12.26 9.96 5.68
C LYS A 106 12.99 10.83 4.69
N ASP A 107 12.54 10.90 3.45
CA ASP A 107 13.24 11.60 2.36
C ASP A 107 12.27 12.42 1.51
N LYS A 108 11.98 13.64 1.98
CA LYS A 108 11.10 14.57 1.25
C LYS A 108 11.69 15.01 -0.10
N THR A 109 13.01 15.02 -0.24
CA THR A 109 13.66 15.38 -1.51
C THR A 109 13.44 14.31 -2.57
N ALA A 110 13.68 13.05 -2.22
CA ALA A 110 13.39 11.93 -3.11
C ALA A 110 11.89 11.88 -3.48
N LEU A 111 11.02 12.17 -2.51
CA LEU A 111 9.59 12.20 -2.75
C LEU A 111 9.17 13.31 -3.73
N ASP A 112 9.75 14.50 -3.63
CA ASP A 112 9.50 15.63 -4.55
C ASP A 112 10.00 15.34 -5.97
N ASN A 113 11.18 14.73 -6.09
CA ASN A 113 11.73 14.27 -7.37
C ASN A 113 10.80 13.26 -8.05
N LEU A 114 10.31 12.27 -7.30
CA LEU A 114 9.37 11.28 -7.80
C LEU A 114 8.04 11.92 -8.24
N LEU A 115 7.51 12.86 -7.46
CA LEU A 115 6.27 13.58 -7.79
C LEU A 115 6.43 14.38 -9.08
N THR A 116 7.56 15.07 -9.24
CA THR A 116 7.88 15.85 -10.43
C THR A 116 8.04 14.97 -11.67
N THR A 117 8.66 13.79 -11.50
CA THR A 117 8.96 12.89 -12.62
C THR A 117 7.76 12.07 -13.08
N TYR A 118 6.98 11.52 -12.14
CA TYR A 118 5.93 10.54 -12.42
C TYR A 118 4.50 11.08 -12.27
N GLY A 119 4.34 12.23 -11.63
CA GLY A 119 3.03 12.81 -11.35
C GLY A 119 2.29 12.14 -10.20
N LYS A 120 1.32 12.88 -9.65
CA LYS A 120 0.57 12.49 -8.45
C LYS A 120 -0.35 11.27 -8.65
N GLU A 121 -0.75 10.98 -9.89
CA GLU A 121 -1.66 9.88 -10.22
C GLU A 121 -0.96 8.51 -10.13
N ARG A 122 0.37 8.50 -10.20
CA ARG A 122 1.17 7.27 -10.12
C ARG A 122 1.74 6.99 -8.73
N LEU A 123 1.60 7.93 -7.82
CA LEU A 123 2.18 7.86 -6.48
C LEU A 123 1.07 7.91 -5.42
N VAL A 124 0.99 6.88 -4.60
CA VAL A 124 0.07 6.80 -3.47
C VAL A 124 0.89 6.88 -2.19
N ILE A 125 0.51 7.73 -1.26
CA ILE A 125 1.18 7.80 0.05
C ILE A 125 0.50 6.85 1.02
N SER A 126 1.25 5.90 1.60
CA SER A 126 0.77 5.07 2.70
C SER A 126 0.79 5.85 4.01
N ILE A 127 -0.37 5.90 4.65
CA ILE A 127 -0.58 6.57 5.93
C ILE A 127 -1.08 5.51 6.92
N ASP A 128 -0.16 4.65 7.33
CA ASP A 128 -0.44 3.63 8.32
C ASP A 128 -0.37 4.24 9.71
N HIS A 129 -1.35 3.96 10.54
CA HIS A 129 -1.44 4.58 11.86
C HIS A 129 -1.85 3.57 12.95
N ASN A 130 -1.42 3.87 14.17
CA ASN A 130 -1.87 3.25 15.40
C ASN A 130 -2.49 4.34 16.27
N ASP A 131 -3.81 4.27 16.49
CA ASP A 131 -4.58 5.25 17.26
C ASP A 131 -4.29 6.71 16.85
N GLY A 132 -4.25 6.97 15.53
CA GLY A 132 -4.05 8.31 14.98
C GLY A 132 -2.61 8.82 14.95
N LEU A 133 -1.62 8.02 15.32
CA LEU A 133 -0.18 8.32 15.17
C LEU A 133 0.43 7.48 14.04
N ILE A 134 1.21 8.13 13.18
CA ILE A 134 1.86 7.48 12.03
C ILE A 134 2.84 6.40 12.48
N VAL A 135 2.82 5.28 11.74
CA VAL A 135 3.76 4.16 11.92
C VAL A 135 4.54 3.93 10.63
N VAL A 136 5.81 3.67 10.76
CA VAL A 136 6.74 3.45 9.63
C VAL A 136 7.56 2.17 9.81
N ASN A 137 8.46 1.87 8.86
CA ASN A 137 9.36 0.72 8.92
C ASN A 137 8.64 -0.64 9.01
N GLY A 138 7.58 -0.85 8.20
CA GLY A 138 6.80 -2.08 8.25
C GLY A 138 6.13 -2.26 9.62
N TRP A 139 5.55 -1.17 10.12
CA TRP A 139 4.79 -1.07 11.38
C TRP A 139 5.61 -1.28 12.66
N LYS A 140 6.93 -1.22 12.57
CA LYS A 140 7.85 -1.45 13.72
C LYS A 140 8.19 -0.20 14.50
N GLU A 141 7.92 0.99 13.93
CA GLU A 141 8.30 2.27 14.52
C GLU A 141 7.11 3.21 14.58
N LEU A 142 6.64 3.48 15.80
CA LEU A 142 5.61 4.49 16.06
C LEU A 142 6.27 5.86 16.08
N THR A 143 5.77 6.79 15.26
CA THR A 143 6.23 8.18 15.25
C THR A 143 5.44 9.02 16.24
N LYS A 144 5.83 10.30 16.35
CA LYS A 144 5.05 11.31 17.11
C LYS A 144 4.14 12.14 16.20
N THR A 145 4.08 11.82 14.90
CA THR A 145 3.35 12.59 13.91
C THR A 145 1.88 12.17 13.89
N PRO A 146 0.95 13.08 14.17
CA PRO A 146 -0.47 12.81 14.02
C PRO A 146 -0.83 12.55 12.55
N LEU A 147 -1.78 11.63 12.33
CA LEU A 147 -2.31 11.29 11.01
C LEU A 147 -2.71 12.54 10.21
N ILE A 148 -3.41 13.47 10.84
CA ILE A 148 -3.93 14.68 10.19
C ILE A 148 -2.82 15.64 9.77
N ASP A 149 -1.77 15.75 10.57
CA ASP A 149 -0.65 16.63 10.25
C ASP A 149 0.15 16.05 9.07
N ALA A 150 0.37 14.73 9.06
CA ALA A 150 0.99 14.05 7.91
C ALA A 150 0.16 14.24 6.62
N LEU A 151 -1.16 14.11 6.70
CA LEU A 151 -2.05 14.33 5.55
C LEU A 151 -1.94 15.75 5.01
N LYS A 152 -1.97 16.76 5.89
CA LYS A 152 -1.82 18.17 5.48
C LYS A 152 -0.49 18.42 4.76
N ASP A 153 0.60 17.93 5.33
CA ASP A 153 1.94 18.04 4.74
C ASP A 153 1.96 17.49 3.30
N PHE A 154 1.44 16.28 3.09
CA PHE A 154 1.44 15.68 1.75
C PHE A 154 0.47 16.33 0.77
N ILE A 155 -0.67 16.85 1.25
CA ILE A 155 -1.58 17.66 0.43
C ILE A 155 -0.88 18.95 -0.04
N GLU A 156 -0.18 19.65 0.86
CA GLU A 156 0.59 20.85 0.54
C GLU A 156 1.72 20.55 -0.45
N MET A 157 2.33 19.36 -0.41
CA MET A 157 3.28 18.90 -1.42
C MET A 157 2.66 18.59 -2.77
N GLY A 158 1.33 18.47 -2.88
CA GLY A 158 0.59 18.22 -4.12
C GLY A 158 0.13 16.78 -4.34
N PHE A 159 0.31 15.89 -3.37
CA PHE A 159 -0.23 14.52 -3.44
C PHE A 159 -1.76 14.51 -3.32
N SER A 160 -2.41 13.54 -3.99
CA SER A 160 -3.87 13.41 -4.01
C SER A 160 -4.37 11.99 -3.76
N GLU A 161 -3.48 11.00 -3.72
CA GLU A 161 -3.83 9.59 -3.54
C GLU A 161 -3.19 9.07 -2.25
N TYR A 162 -4.01 8.49 -1.38
CA TYR A 162 -3.58 8.00 -0.06
C TYR A 162 -4.13 6.61 0.22
N LEU A 163 -3.32 5.77 0.85
CA LEU A 163 -3.71 4.50 1.43
C LEU A 163 -3.64 4.64 2.95
N SER A 164 -4.78 4.61 3.63
CA SER A 164 -4.83 4.71 5.10
C SER A 164 -5.15 3.35 5.71
N THR A 165 -4.27 2.87 6.59
CA THR A 165 -4.43 1.61 7.30
C THR A 165 -4.42 1.84 8.81
N SER A 166 -5.50 1.41 9.49
CA SER A 166 -5.55 1.33 10.94
C SER A 166 -4.98 -0.03 11.38
N ILE A 167 -3.76 -0.04 11.93
CA ILE A 167 -3.06 -1.28 12.29
C ILE A 167 -3.82 -2.08 13.35
N VAL A 168 -4.52 -1.39 14.26
CA VAL A 168 -5.30 -2.05 15.31
C VAL A 168 -6.48 -2.84 14.77
N ARG A 169 -6.97 -2.51 13.57
CA ARG A 169 -8.08 -3.17 12.88
C ARG A 169 -7.63 -4.13 11.78
N ASP A 170 -6.41 -3.98 11.26
CA ASP A 170 -5.94 -4.79 10.14
C ASP A 170 -5.91 -6.29 10.48
N GLY A 171 -6.51 -7.10 9.59
CA GLY A 171 -6.59 -8.55 9.75
C GLY A 171 -7.52 -9.05 10.85
N THR A 172 -8.28 -8.19 11.55
CA THR A 172 -9.18 -8.59 12.65
C THR A 172 -10.57 -9.01 12.19
N LEU A 173 -10.97 -8.65 10.96
CA LEU A 173 -12.34 -8.81 10.42
C LEU A 173 -13.41 -8.04 11.21
N GLU A 174 -13.03 -7.05 12.01
CA GLU A 174 -13.96 -6.21 12.80
C GLU A 174 -14.50 -5.01 12.00
N GLY A 175 -14.17 -4.93 10.70
CA GLY A 175 -14.55 -3.83 9.82
C GLY A 175 -13.60 -2.63 9.89
N PRO A 176 -13.87 -1.57 9.09
CA PRO A 176 -13.00 -0.40 8.99
C PRO A 176 -13.00 0.42 10.29
N ASP A 177 -11.95 1.21 10.46
CA ASP A 177 -11.84 2.18 11.54
C ASP A 177 -12.69 3.42 11.23
N LEU A 178 -13.97 3.36 11.61
CA LEU A 178 -14.95 4.43 11.34
C LEU A 178 -14.70 5.69 12.18
N GLU A 179 -13.87 5.63 13.21
CA GLU A 179 -13.52 6.79 14.04
C GLU A 179 -12.44 7.64 13.39
N SER A 180 -11.44 6.99 12.78
CA SER A 180 -10.34 7.67 12.08
C SER A 180 -10.70 8.10 10.66
N LEU A 181 -11.57 7.35 9.96
CA LEU A 181 -11.98 7.62 8.57
C LEU A 181 -12.62 9.01 8.36
N PRO A 182 -13.60 9.48 9.18
CA PRO A 182 -14.22 10.80 8.97
C PRO A 182 -13.22 11.95 9.10
N VAL A 183 -12.24 11.81 9.99
CA VAL A 183 -11.21 12.82 10.22
C VAL A 183 -10.30 12.94 9.00
N SER A 184 -9.94 11.82 8.39
CA SER A 184 -9.19 11.78 7.13
C SER A 184 -10.02 12.32 5.96
N TYR A 185 -11.31 11.95 5.89
CA TYR A 185 -12.21 12.28 4.79
C TYR A 185 -12.63 13.76 4.75
N THR A 186 -12.81 14.42 5.91
CA THR A 186 -13.20 15.84 5.96
C THR A 186 -12.12 16.78 5.42
N HIS A 187 -10.87 16.32 5.34
CA HIS A 187 -9.76 17.07 4.77
C HIS A 187 -9.39 16.66 3.34
N LEU A 188 -10.00 15.59 2.82
CA LEU A 188 -9.73 15.01 1.52
C LEU A 188 -11.03 14.86 0.74
N THR A 189 -11.24 15.64 -0.31
CA THR A 189 -12.30 15.42 -1.31
C THR A 189 -11.91 14.23 -2.22
N LEU A 190 -11.76 13.03 -1.66
CA LEU A 190 -11.25 11.87 -2.39
C LEU A 190 -12.35 10.85 -2.68
N PRO A 191 -12.30 10.16 -3.85
CA PRO A 191 -13.05 8.93 -4.03
C PRO A 191 -12.55 7.89 -3.00
N THR A 192 -13.44 7.40 -2.15
CA THR A 192 -13.10 6.40 -1.13
C THR A 192 -12.72 5.10 -1.79
N ILE A 193 -11.51 4.61 -1.54
CA ILE A 193 -11.02 3.29 -1.93
C ILE A 193 -11.11 2.42 -0.69
N LEU A 194 -11.93 1.35 -0.74
CA LEU A 194 -11.98 0.35 0.30
C LEU A 194 -11.07 -0.81 -0.12
N LEU A 195 -10.00 -1.05 0.64
CA LEU A 195 -9.20 -2.26 0.56
C LEU A 195 -9.84 -3.31 1.49
N VAL A 196 -10.22 -4.44 0.92
CA VAL A 196 -10.81 -5.57 1.65
C VAL A 196 -9.85 -6.74 1.62
#